data_b05e95d03a49e0766434a7ed9990f9b7
#
_entry.id   b05e95d03a49e0766434a7ed9990f9b7
#
_cell.length_a   1.000
_cell.length_b   1.000
_cell.length_c   1.000
_cell.angle_alpha   90.00
_cell.angle_beta   90.00
_cell.angle_gamma   90.00
#
_symmetry.space_group_name_H-M   'P 1'
#
loop_
_entity.id
_entity.type
_entity.pdbx_description
1 polymer ?
#
loop_
_entity_poly.entity_id
_entity_poly.type
_entity_poly.pdbx_seq_one_letter_code
_entity_poly.pdbx_strand_id
1 'polypeptide(L)'
;MMKQDWVKAAAALALAALGIGAAHADATLDRVKQRGKIVVGVDGASPPFGLLDPATGKVGGFQTELGADIARRLGVTLETVPVTASTRVQFLQAGKVDLLIANIQWTQERSEILSYAPTPYNLVGGAAMVSKKSGIKRWEDLKGKVACVSQGSNFAKPLQDTYGAVVKGLRNIPESLLALKGGSCDASVHIQPALYETLNGPNGREWSDFELATPDQLIPSPTVIWTRRNEADTRAFVDGVIRDWHQSGLLVKQAERYGVPADYLKQASIQAQAGKFESAPPEALATP
;
A
#
# COMPACT_ATOMS: atom_id res chain seq x y z
N MET A 1 -43.83 25.49 52.29
CA MET A 1 -43.24 26.05 51.05
C MET A 1 -41.83 25.54 50.72
N MET A 2 -41.38 24.39 51.22
CA MET A 2 -39.98 23.88 51.03
C MET A 2 -39.87 22.58 50.22
N LYS A 3 -40.95 22.05 49.63
CA LYS A 3 -40.92 20.79 48.84
C LYS A 3 -40.95 20.96 47.34
N GLN A 4 -41.19 22.17 46.83
CA GLN A 4 -41.30 22.43 45.38
C GLN A 4 -39.99 22.81 44.68
N ASP A 5 -39.00 23.27 45.44
CA ASP A 5 -37.73 23.75 44.87
C ASP A 5 -36.72 22.61 44.61
N TRP A 6 -36.86 21.49 45.30
CA TRP A 6 -36.01 20.30 45.10
C TRP A 6 -36.32 19.53 43.80
N VAL A 7 -37.56 19.60 43.32
CA VAL A 7 -37.98 18.93 42.10
C VAL A 7 -37.47 19.67 40.84
N LYS A 8 -37.33 20.99 40.93
CA LYS A 8 -36.80 21.82 39.83
C LYS A 8 -35.29 21.72 39.72
N ALA A 9 -34.56 21.50 40.80
CA ALA A 9 -33.11 21.29 40.79
C ALA A 9 -32.71 19.90 40.22
N ALA A 10 -33.51 18.88 40.49
CA ALA A 10 -33.27 17.53 39.94
C ALA A 10 -33.54 17.41 38.43
N ALA A 11 -34.51 18.18 37.91
CA ALA A 11 -34.79 18.20 36.47
C ALA A 11 -33.74 18.94 35.65
N ALA A 12 -33.05 19.93 36.20
CA ALA A 12 -31.99 20.67 35.51
C ALA A 12 -30.67 19.87 35.41
N LEU A 13 -30.39 18.97 36.38
CA LEU A 13 -29.21 18.09 36.34
C LEU A 13 -29.39 16.90 35.36
N ALA A 14 -30.64 16.47 35.12
CA ALA A 14 -30.90 15.35 34.20
C ALA A 14 -30.80 15.74 32.71
N LEU A 15 -30.96 17.03 32.36
CA LEU A 15 -30.76 17.52 30.97
C LEU A 15 -29.29 17.81 30.61
N ALA A 16 -28.40 17.94 31.57
CA ALA A 16 -26.97 18.17 31.32
C ALA A 16 -26.19 16.87 31.01
N ALA A 17 -26.80 15.68 31.27
CA ALA A 17 -26.14 14.38 31.05
C ALA A 17 -26.38 13.79 29.68
N LEU A 18 -27.19 14.41 28.82
CA LEU A 18 -27.50 13.90 27.46
C LEU A 18 -26.69 14.52 26.33
N GLY A 19 -25.63 15.30 26.68
CA GLY A 19 -24.86 16.07 25.70
C GLY A 19 -23.42 15.64 25.46
N ILE A 20 -22.97 14.48 25.95
CA ILE A 20 -21.62 13.98 25.64
C ILE A 20 -21.74 12.65 24.89
N GLY A 21 -22.41 12.68 23.77
CA GLY A 21 -22.02 11.84 22.67
C GLY A 21 -20.70 12.42 22.15
N ALA A 22 -19.58 11.91 22.64
CA ALA A 22 -18.30 12.17 21.99
C ALA A 22 -18.44 11.66 20.57
N ALA A 23 -18.80 12.55 19.66
CA ALA A 23 -18.47 12.36 18.26
C ALA A 23 -16.94 12.24 18.28
N HIS A 24 -16.44 11.01 18.24
CA HIS A 24 -15.09 10.76 17.80
C HIS A 24 -15.07 11.21 16.34
N ALA A 25 -14.99 12.53 16.16
CA ALA A 25 -14.71 13.12 14.87
C ALA A 25 -13.45 12.42 14.36
N ASP A 26 -13.53 11.84 13.19
CA ASP A 26 -12.38 11.28 12.48
C ASP A 26 -11.36 12.40 12.31
N ALA A 27 -10.43 12.46 13.24
CA ALA A 27 -9.51 13.57 13.38
C ALA A 27 -8.62 13.79 12.14
N THR A 28 -8.55 12.83 11.21
CA THR A 28 -7.69 12.94 10.02
C THR A 28 -8.30 13.82 8.96
N LEU A 29 -9.52 13.56 8.50
CA LEU A 29 -10.14 14.40 7.48
C LEU A 29 -10.30 15.84 7.94
N ASP A 30 -10.66 16.06 9.21
CA ASP A 30 -10.80 17.41 9.78
C ASP A 30 -9.46 18.13 9.83
N ARG A 31 -8.39 17.48 10.31
CA ARG A 31 -7.03 18.05 10.30
C ARG A 31 -6.55 18.36 8.89
N VAL A 32 -6.80 17.46 7.93
CA VAL A 32 -6.44 17.65 6.52
C VAL A 32 -7.13 18.87 5.94
N LYS A 33 -8.44 19.01 6.14
CA LYS A 33 -9.22 20.17 5.68
C LYS A 33 -8.76 21.47 6.36
N GLN A 34 -8.58 21.44 7.69
CA GLN A 34 -8.14 22.60 8.46
C GLN A 34 -6.77 23.14 8.04
N ARG A 35 -5.80 22.25 7.79
CA ARG A 35 -4.46 22.65 7.34
C ARG A 35 -4.34 22.87 5.83
N GLY A 36 -5.39 22.57 5.04
CA GLY A 36 -5.42 22.72 3.58
C GLY A 36 -4.47 21.77 2.84
N LYS A 37 -4.06 20.67 3.47
CA LYS A 37 -3.05 19.75 2.93
C LYS A 37 -3.25 18.33 3.42
N ILE A 38 -3.12 17.33 2.51
CA ILE A 38 -3.01 15.91 2.85
C ILE A 38 -1.58 15.43 2.65
N VAL A 39 -1.06 14.66 3.59
CA VAL A 39 0.28 14.04 3.52
C VAL A 39 0.13 12.56 3.26
N VAL A 40 0.65 12.10 2.12
CA VAL A 40 0.55 10.70 1.69
C VAL A 40 1.93 10.06 1.67
N GLY A 41 2.06 8.95 2.41
CA GLY A 41 3.24 8.10 2.34
C GLY A 41 3.23 7.26 1.07
N VAL A 42 4.26 7.39 0.25
CA VAL A 42 4.43 6.67 -1.02
C VAL A 42 5.78 5.98 -1.07
N ASP A 43 5.88 4.84 -1.75
CA ASP A 43 7.18 4.18 -1.93
C ASP A 43 8.00 4.94 -2.99
N GLY A 44 9.12 5.50 -2.57
CA GLY A 44 9.99 6.31 -3.45
C GLY A 44 11.07 5.50 -4.18
N ALA A 45 11.09 4.18 -4.05
CA ALA A 45 12.15 3.32 -4.58
C ALA A 45 11.58 2.07 -5.32
N SER A 46 10.39 2.18 -5.86
CA SER A 46 9.65 1.09 -6.50
C SER A 46 8.98 1.55 -7.80
N PRO A 47 9.75 1.91 -8.84
CA PRO A 47 9.17 2.24 -10.14
C PRO A 47 8.44 1.00 -10.72
N PRO A 48 7.35 1.18 -11.48
CA PRO A 48 6.74 2.44 -11.91
C PRO A 48 5.76 3.06 -10.90
N PHE A 49 5.63 2.46 -9.73
CA PHE A 49 4.65 2.91 -8.70
C PHE A 49 5.04 4.19 -8.02
N GLY A 50 6.32 4.34 -7.66
CA GLY A 50 6.87 5.54 -7.06
C GLY A 50 8.38 5.61 -7.25
N LEU A 51 8.87 6.77 -7.66
CA LEU A 51 10.27 7.07 -7.83
C LEU A 51 10.58 8.46 -7.28
N LEU A 52 11.51 8.49 -6.33
CA LEU A 52 12.05 9.74 -5.79
C LEU A 52 12.97 10.39 -6.82
N ASP A 53 12.63 11.60 -7.23
CA ASP A 53 13.52 12.46 -7.99
C ASP A 53 14.56 13.10 -7.03
N PRO A 54 15.84 12.75 -7.15
CA PRO A 54 16.86 13.25 -6.24
C PRO A 54 17.11 14.77 -6.41
N ALA A 55 16.79 15.34 -7.56
CA ALA A 55 17.00 16.77 -7.82
C ALA A 55 15.94 17.64 -7.15
N THR A 56 14.70 17.16 -7.08
CA THR A 56 13.56 17.92 -6.53
C THR A 56 13.10 17.42 -5.16
N GLY A 57 13.53 16.23 -4.74
CA GLY A 57 13.07 15.56 -3.53
C GLY A 57 11.60 15.10 -3.59
N LYS A 58 10.97 15.17 -4.77
CA LYS A 58 9.57 14.78 -4.95
C LYS A 58 9.47 13.33 -5.43
N VAL A 59 8.44 12.65 -5.00
CA VAL A 59 8.10 11.30 -5.51
C VAL A 59 7.08 11.45 -6.62
N GLY A 60 7.40 10.91 -7.80
CA GLY A 60 6.47 10.77 -8.94
C GLY A 60 6.05 9.31 -9.11
N GLY A 61 5.03 9.06 -9.94
CA GLY A 61 4.58 7.71 -10.30
C GLY A 61 3.10 7.46 -10.01
N PHE A 62 2.68 6.23 -10.28
CA PHE A 62 1.29 5.80 -10.16
C PHE A 62 0.64 6.16 -8.82
N GLN A 63 1.33 5.90 -7.70
CA GLN A 63 0.81 6.16 -6.36
C GLN A 63 0.63 7.65 -6.05
N THR A 64 1.53 8.49 -6.56
CA THR A 64 1.44 9.94 -6.39
C THR A 64 0.21 10.50 -7.11
N GLU A 65 -0.12 9.98 -8.30
CA GLU A 65 -1.33 10.39 -9.02
C GLU A 65 -2.61 10.03 -8.27
N LEU A 66 -2.65 8.85 -7.63
CA LEU A 66 -3.78 8.45 -6.77
C LEU A 66 -3.91 9.40 -5.57
N GLY A 67 -2.80 9.73 -4.93
CA GLY A 67 -2.77 10.73 -3.86
C GLY A 67 -3.23 12.11 -4.31
N ALA A 68 -2.85 12.53 -5.52
CA ALA A 68 -3.26 13.81 -6.11
C ALA A 68 -4.77 13.86 -6.37
N ASP A 69 -5.39 12.76 -6.81
CA ASP A 69 -6.84 12.72 -6.99
C ASP A 69 -7.59 12.79 -5.65
N ILE A 70 -7.10 12.11 -4.61
CA ILE A 70 -7.65 12.23 -3.25
C ILE A 70 -7.57 13.68 -2.76
N ALA A 71 -6.41 14.33 -2.91
CA ALA A 71 -6.22 15.74 -2.50
C ALA A 71 -7.18 16.68 -3.24
N ARG A 72 -7.34 16.49 -4.55
CA ARG A 72 -8.27 17.27 -5.38
C ARG A 72 -9.72 17.11 -4.92
N ARG A 73 -10.15 15.90 -4.59
CA ARG A 73 -11.51 15.61 -4.08
C ARG A 73 -11.77 16.25 -2.71
N LEU A 74 -10.73 16.39 -1.89
CA LEU A 74 -10.80 17.05 -0.59
C LEU A 74 -10.68 18.58 -0.70
N GLY A 75 -10.33 19.13 -1.87
CA GLY A 75 -10.07 20.56 -2.06
C GLY A 75 -8.81 21.05 -1.35
N VAL A 76 -7.80 20.16 -1.20
CA VAL A 76 -6.54 20.46 -0.50
C VAL A 76 -5.33 20.17 -1.38
N THR A 77 -4.14 20.59 -0.94
CA THR A 77 -2.88 20.27 -1.62
C THR A 77 -2.35 18.89 -1.21
N LEU A 78 -1.61 18.22 -2.12
CA LEU A 78 -0.89 16.99 -1.83
C LEU A 78 0.54 17.30 -1.36
N GLU A 79 0.96 16.65 -0.29
CA GLU A 79 2.36 16.47 0.06
C GLU A 79 2.67 14.97 0.05
N THR A 80 3.72 14.53 -0.66
CA THR A 80 4.20 13.15 -0.63
C THR A 80 5.39 13.02 0.28
N VAL A 81 5.40 11.94 1.08
CA VAL A 81 6.52 11.57 1.94
C VAL A 81 7.04 10.21 1.48
N PRO A 82 8.31 10.12 1.05
CA PRO A 82 8.89 8.84 0.70
C PRO A 82 9.00 7.94 1.94
N VAL A 83 8.46 6.72 1.83
CA VAL A 83 8.52 5.70 2.87
C VAL A 83 9.19 4.44 2.36
N THR A 84 9.70 3.63 3.27
CA THR A 84 10.24 2.30 3.00
C THR A 84 9.35 1.23 3.62
N ALA A 85 9.56 -0.03 3.27
CA ALA A 85 8.80 -1.14 3.84
C ALA A 85 8.94 -1.21 5.38
N SER A 86 10.10 -0.82 5.94
CA SER A 86 10.35 -0.82 7.39
C SER A 86 9.81 0.41 8.13
N THR A 87 9.59 1.53 7.46
CA THR A 87 9.21 2.80 8.11
C THR A 87 7.74 3.16 7.94
N ARG A 88 7.09 2.68 6.87
CA ARG A 88 5.76 3.14 6.46
C ARG A 88 4.68 2.99 7.54
N VAL A 89 4.64 1.86 8.25
CA VAL A 89 3.66 1.63 9.33
C VAL A 89 3.83 2.63 10.46
N GLN A 90 5.06 2.82 10.93
CA GLN A 90 5.36 3.79 11.99
C GLN A 90 5.04 5.24 11.56
N PHE A 91 5.28 5.59 10.30
CA PHE A 91 4.98 6.94 9.82
C PHE A 91 3.48 7.23 9.87
N LEU A 92 2.64 6.25 9.51
CA LEU A 92 1.20 6.38 9.62
C LEU A 92 0.73 6.46 11.08
N GLN A 93 1.21 5.55 11.94
CA GLN A 93 0.84 5.52 13.35
C GLN A 93 1.27 6.80 14.09
N ALA A 94 2.45 7.32 13.78
CA ALA A 94 2.97 8.56 14.37
C ALA A 94 2.36 9.85 13.77
N GLY A 95 1.43 9.74 12.83
CA GLY A 95 0.80 10.89 12.18
C GLY A 95 1.73 11.71 11.28
N LYS A 96 2.90 11.17 10.90
CA LYS A 96 3.79 11.79 9.90
C LYS A 96 3.19 11.79 8.52
N VAL A 97 2.33 10.83 8.23
CA VAL A 97 1.49 10.77 7.03
C VAL A 97 0.04 10.52 7.44
N ASP A 98 -0.89 10.93 6.59
CA ASP A 98 -2.33 10.71 6.81
C ASP A 98 -2.81 9.40 6.23
N LEU A 99 -2.28 9.04 5.06
CA LEU A 99 -2.58 7.83 4.32
C LEU A 99 -1.30 7.17 3.85
N LEU A 100 -1.36 5.84 3.62
CA LEU A 100 -0.30 5.12 2.91
C LEU A 100 -0.83 4.58 1.59
N ILE A 101 -0.21 5.01 0.49
CA ILE A 101 -0.40 4.47 -0.87
C ILE A 101 0.99 4.01 -1.34
N ALA A 102 1.43 2.82 -0.91
CA ALA A 102 2.82 2.40 -1.03
C ALA A 102 2.98 0.90 -1.36
N ASN A 103 2.13 0.36 -2.23
CA ASN A 103 2.08 -1.07 -2.60
C ASN A 103 2.05 -2.01 -1.38
N ILE A 104 1.34 -1.59 -0.34
CA ILE A 104 1.24 -2.39 0.86
C ILE A 104 0.11 -3.39 0.70
N GLN A 105 0.48 -4.63 0.47
CA GLN A 105 -0.45 -5.75 0.45
C GLN A 105 -1.17 -5.86 1.79
N TRP A 106 -2.45 -6.22 1.71
CA TRP A 106 -3.19 -6.58 2.91
C TRP A 106 -2.58 -7.82 3.56
N THR A 107 -2.45 -7.79 4.88
CA THR A 107 -2.10 -8.96 5.70
C THR A 107 -2.87 -8.90 7.00
N GLN A 108 -3.18 -10.06 7.59
CA GLN A 108 -3.85 -10.17 8.89
C GLN A 108 -3.12 -9.34 9.97
N GLU A 109 -1.81 -9.51 10.07
CA GLU A 109 -0.97 -8.81 11.05
C GLU A 109 -1.08 -7.28 10.95
N ARG A 110 -1.11 -6.74 9.71
CA ARG A 110 -1.27 -5.30 9.51
C ARG A 110 -2.68 -4.82 9.85
N SER A 111 -3.71 -5.62 9.56
CA SER A 111 -5.09 -5.28 9.88
C SER A 111 -5.37 -5.24 11.39
N GLU A 112 -4.53 -5.89 12.20
CA GLU A 112 -4.62 -5.84 13.66
C GLU A 112 -4.13 -4.50 14.25
N ILE A 113 -3.25 -3.78 13.54
CA ILE A 113 -2.62 -2.55 14.04
C ILE A 113 -2.97 -1.30 13.22
N LEU A 114 -3.52 -1.45 12.04
CA LEU A 114 -3.97 -0.38 11.14
C LEU A 114 -5.42 -0.64 10.70
N SER A 115 -6.05 0.39 10.17
CA SER A 115 -7.27 0.26 9.37
C SER A 115 -6.94 0.44 7.88
N TYR A 116 -7.87 0.09 6.99
CA TYR A 116 -7.67 0.16 5.54
C TYR A 116 -9.00 0.36 4.82
N ALA A 117 -8.95 0.96 3.64
CA ALA A 117 -10.07 0.98 2.71
C ALA A 117 -10.28 -0.45 2.15
N PRO A 118 -11.45 -1.07 2.33
CA PRO A 118 -11.64 -2.48 1.97
C PRO A 118 -11.60 -2.75 0.47
N THR A 119 -11.88 -1.77 -0.38
CA THR A 119 -11.74 -1.92 -1.83
C THR A 119 -10.25 -1.83 -2.22
N PRO A 120 -9.65 -2.87 -2.83
CA PRO A 120 -8.28 -2.81 -3.29
C PRO A 120 -8.14 -1.84 -4.46
N TYR A 121 -7.04 -1.09 -4.48
CA TYR A 121 -6.71 -0.26 -5.65
C TYR A 121 -5.78 -0.96 -6.65
N ASN A 122 -5.22 -2.12 -6.29
CA ASN A 122 -4.41 -2.97 -7.18
C ASN A 122 -4.26 -4.36 -6.56
N LEU A 123 -3.67 -5.29 -7.33
CA LEU A 123 -3.25 -6.62 -6.90
C LEU A 123 -1.83 -6.86 -7.37
N VAL A 124 -0.93 -7.23 -6.46
CA VAL A 124 0.47 -7.52 -6.78
C VAL A 124 0.96 -8.75 -6.02
N GLY A 125 1.90 -9.46 -6.64
CA GLY A 125 2.65 -10.56 -6.02
C GLY A 125 4.14 -10.38 -6.17
N GLY A 126 4.91 -11.21 -5.48
CA GLY A 126 6.36 -11.23 -5.55
C GLY A 126 6.88 -11.99 -6.76
N ALA A 127 8.07 -11.59 -7.25
CA ALA A 127 8.87 -12.38 -8.19
C ALA A 127 10.32 -12.45 -7.68
N ALA A 128 11.06 -13.43 -8.15
CA ALA A 128 12.48 -13.57 -7.87
C ALA A 128 13.29 -13.15 -9.10
N MET A 129 14.11 -12.13 -8.95
CA MET A 129 15.13 -11.76 -9.92
C MET A 129 16.44 -12.46 -9.55
N VAL A 130 17.02 -13.17 -10.50
CA VAL A 130 18.22 -13.99 -10.31
C VAL A 130 19.19 -13.81 -11.48
N SER A 131 20.45 -14.21 -11.30
CA SER A 131 21.38 -14.35 -12.43
C SER A 131 20.89 -15.47 -13.37
N LYS A 132 20.96 -15.26 -14.68
CA LYS A 132 20.67 -16.27 -15.71
C LYS A 132 21.49 -17.55 -15.54
N LYS A 133 22.65 -17.45 -14.86
CA LYS A 133 23.57 -18.58 -14.58
C LYS A 133 23.26 -19.28 -13.25
N SER A 134 22.28 -18.81 -12.48
CA SER A 134 21.99 -19.33 -11.12
C SER A 134 21.43 -20.75 -11.10
N GLY A 135 20.78 -21.17 -12.18
CA GLY A 135 20.01 -22.42 -12.23
C GLY A 135 18.67 -22.38 -11.49
N ILE A 136 18.33 -21.27 -10.83
CA ILE A 136 17.05 -21.08 -10.14
C ILE A 136 15.97 -20.81 -11.18
N LYS A 137 14.89 -21.63 -11.16
CA LYS A 137 13.75 -21.52 -12.13
C LYS A 137 12.39 -21.55 -11.46
N ARG A 138 12.32 -21.89 -10.18
CA ARG A 138 11.10 -21.98 -9.38
C ARG A 138 11.40 -21.68 -7.91
N TRP A 139 10.37 -21.46 -7.13
CA TRP A 139 10.51 -21.05 -5.73
C TRP A 139 11.24 -22.11 -4.88
N GLU A 140 11.05 -23.40 -5.16
CA GLU A 140 11.69 -24.51 -4.45
C GLU A 140 13.21 -24.54 -4.60
N ASP A 141 13.73 -23.97 -5.71
CA ASP A 141 15.17 -23.88 -5.96
C ASP A 141 15.87 -22.87 -5.03
N LEU A 142 15.10 -22.08 -4.29
CA LEU A 142 15.63 -21.14 -3.29
C LEU A 142 16.00 -21.82 -1.95
N LYS A 143 15.75 -23.14 -1.79
CA LYS A 143 16.12 -23.84 -0.57
C LYS A 143 17.62 -23.71 -0.27
N GLY A 144 17.94 -23.15 0.90
CA GLY A 144 19.32 -22.89 1.33
C GLY A 144 20.03 -21.75 0.58
N LYS A 145 19.37 -21.07 -0.35
CA LYS A 145 19.89 -19.91 -1.08
C LYS A 145 19.59 -18.61 -0.33
N VAL A 146 20.41 -17.60 -0.55
CA VAL A 146 20.22 -16.28 0.05
C VAL A 146 19.23 -15.48 -0.80
N ALA A 147 18.04 -15.22 -0.27
CA ALA A 147 17.03 -14.38 -0.88
C ALA A 147 17.01 -13.00 -0.21
N CYS A 148 17.36 -11.96 -0.96
CA CYS A 148 17.31 -10.57 -0.52
C CYS A 148 15.90 -10.00 -0.70
N VAL A 149 15.39 -9.34 0.34
CA VAL A 149 14.08 -8.66 0.37
C VAL A 149 14.24 -7.27 1.00
N SER A 150 13.26 -6.39 0.82
CA SER A 150 13.18 -5.19 1.66
C SER A 150 12.81 -5.57 3.09
N GLN A 151 13.51 -5.04 4.09
CA GLN A 151 13.18 -5.25 5.50
C GLN A 151 11.74 -4.80 5.79
N GLY A 152 10.95 -5.65 6.44
CA GLY A 152 9.51 -5.43 6.67
C GLY A 152 8.61 -5.86 5.50
N SER A 153 9.17 -6.55 4.49
CA SER A 153 8.41 -7.20 3.43
C SER A 153 7.70 -8.46 3.96
N ASN A 154 6.45 -8.66 3.54
CA ASN A 154 5.70 -9.90 3.84
C ASN A 154 6.17 -11.10 3.01
N PHE A 155 7.04 -10.92 2.03
CA PHE A 155 7.66 -12.02 1.29
C PHE A 155 8.69 -12.81 2.13
N ALA A 156 9.24 -12.19 3.18
CA ALA A 156 10.27 -12.83 4.02
C ALA A 156 9.79 -14.15 4.63
N LYS A 157 8.61 -14.15 5.24
CA LYS A 157 8.08 -15.31 5.94
C LYS A 157 7.84 -16.51 5.02
N PRO A 158 7.09 -16.43 3.90
CA PRO A 158 6.93 -17.57 3.00
C PRO A 158 8.25 -18.04 2.37
N LEU A 159 9.20 -17.16 2.09
CA LEU A 159 10.53 -17.56 1.60
C LEU A 159 11.26 -18.44 2.60
N GLN A 160 11.18 -18.12 3.90
CA GLN A 160 11.80 -18.91 4.96
C GLN A 160 11.01 -20.19 5.25
N ASP A 161 9.73 -20.05 5.54
CA ASP A 161 8.91 -21.13 6.12
C ASP A 161 8.50 -22.17 5.07
N THR A 162 8.20 -21.73 3.84
CA THR A 162 7.71 -22.61 2.77
C THR A 162 8.85 -23.11 1.88
N TYR A 163 9.75 -22.20 1.49
CA TYR A 163 10.79 -22.51 0.50
C TYR A 163 12.18 -22.75 1.12
N GLY A 164 12.35 -22.55 2.42
CA GLY A 164 13.61 -22.81 3.12
C GLY A 164 14.76 -21.91 2.69
N ALA A 165 14.47 -20.72 2.18
CA ALA A 165 15.47 -19.75 1.80
C ALA A 165 16.10 -19.08 3.04
N VAL A 166 17.35 -18.65 2.92
CA VAL A 166 18.01 -17.77 3.89
C VAL A 166 17.67 -16.34 3.53
N VAL A 167 16.78 -15.71 4.30
CA VAL A 167 16.32 -14.36 3.99
C VAL A 167 17.27 -13.30 4.53
N LYS A 168 17.66 -12.36 3.67
CA LYS A 168 18.46 -11.16 4.01
C LYS A 168 17.63 -9.90 3.77
N GLY A 169 17.28 -9.19 4.86
CA GLY A 169 16.56 -7.92 4.80
C GLY A 169 17.50 -6.76 4.47
N LEU A 170 17.18 -5.98 3.45
CA LEU A 170 17.87 -4.76 3.05
C LEU A 170 16.91 -3.57 3.11
N ARG A 171 17.42 -2.34 3.03
CA ARG A 171 16.60 -1.14 3.22
C ARG A 171 15.50 -0.98 2.17
N ASN A 172 15.81 -1.29 0.91
CA ASN A 172 14.90 -1.08 -0.22
C ASN A 172 15.25 -1.98 -1.42
N ILE A 173 14.46 -1.90 -2.50
CA ILE A 173 14.67 -2.65 -3.74
C ILE A 173 16.05 -2.37 -4.37
N PRO A 174 16.49 -1.11 -4.56
CA PRO A 174 17.83 -0.82 -5.13
C PRO A 174 18.97 -1.48 -4.38
N GLU A 175 18.98 -1.44 -3.05
CA GLU A 175 20.03 -2.12 -2.27
C GLU A 175 19.98 -3.64 -2.44
N SER A 176 18.78 -4.23 -2.48
CA SER A 176 18.60 -5.66 -2.74
C SER A 176 19.13 -6.07 -4.12
N LEU A 177 18.86 -5.26 -5.14
CA LEU A 177 19.36 -5.48 -6.49
C LEU A 177 20.88 -5.33 -6.59
N LEU A 178 21.46 -4.35 -5.91
CA LEU A 178 22.92 -4.21 -5.85
C LEU A 178 23.59 -5.38 -5.13
N ALA A 179 22.96 -5.89 -4.05
CA ALA A 179 23.45 -7.08 -3.35
C ALA A 179 23.38 -8.35 -4.23
N LEU A 180 22.32 -8.49 -5.05
CA LEU A 180 22.21 -9.55 -6.06
C LEU A 180 23.32 -9.40 -7.11
N LYS A 181 23.52 -8.21 -7.67
CA LYS A 181 24.54 -7.93 -8.69
C LYS A 181 25.95 -8.16 -8.16
N GLY A 182 26.17 -7.88 -6.87
CA GLY A 182 27.45 -8.12 -6.17
C GLY A 182 27.63 -9.54 -5.66
N GLY A 183 26.70 -10.47 -5.91
CA GLY A 183 26.81 -11.87 -5.47
C GLY A 183 26.60 -12.11 -3.97
N SER A 184 26.10 -11.11 -3.24
CA SER A 184 25.77 -11.24 -1.81
C SER A 184 24.40 -11.89 -1.57
N CYS A 185 23.62 -12.08 -2.63
CA CYS A 185 22.34 -12.78 -2.67
C CYS A 185 22.28 -13.63 -3.93
N ASP A 186 21.59 -14.78 -3.83
CA ASP A 186 21.29 -15.64 -4.98
C ASP A 186 20.04 -15.14 -5.74
N ALA A 187 19.12 -14.50 -5.01
CA ALA A 187 17.89 -13.92 -5.54
C ALA A 187 17.56 -12.58 -4.88
N SER A 188 16.89 -11.69 -5.61
CA SER A 188 16.26 -10.47 -5.08
C SER A 188 14.74 -10.62 -5.27
N VAL A 189 13.97 -10.63 -4.17
CA VAL A 189 12.53 -10.93 -4.19
C VAL A 189 11.74 -9.69 -3.80
N HIS A 190 10.99 -9.18 -4.78
CA HIS A 190 10.16 -7.98 -4.64
C HIS A 190 8.90 -8.10 -5.48
N ILE A 191 8.03 -7.09 -5.43
CA ILE A 191 6.83 -7.04 -6.28
C ILE A 191 7.24 -7.15 -7.75
N GLN A 192 6.55 -8.04 -8.48
CA GLN A 192 6.89 -8.37 -9.85
C GLN A 192 6.99 -7.16 -10.79
N PRO A 193 6.07 -6.17 -10.77
CA PRO A 193 6.16 -5.04 -11.70
C PRO A 193 7.43 -4.20 -11.51
N ALA A 194 7.93 -4.05 -10.26
CA ALA A 194 9.15 -3.29 -10.03
C ALA A 194 10.41 -4.00 -10.55
N LEU A 195 10.46 -5.33 -10.43
CA LEU A 195 11.55 -6.12 -11.02
C LEU A 195 11.45 -6.16 -12.53
N TYR A 196 10.23 -6.25 -13.08
CA TYR A 196 10.01 -6.19 -14.52
C TYR A 196 10.49 -4.85 -15.10
N GLU A 197 10.17 -3.73 -14.46
CA GLU A 197 10.64 -2.41 -14.84
C GLU A 197 12.18 -2.30 -14.77
N THR A 198 12.79 -2.90 -13.75
CA THR A 198 14.26 -2.96 -13.64
C THR A 198 14.90 -3.66 -14.84
N LEU A 199 14.29 -4.76 -15.32
CA LEU A 199 14.82 -5.54 -16.43
C LEU A 199 14.50 -4.94 -17.81
N ASN A 200 13.35 -4.29 -17.97
CA ASN A 200 12.82 -3.90 -19.28
C ASN A 200 12.69 -2.37 -19.46
N GLY A 201 12.87 -1.61 -18.37
CA GLY A 201 12.82 -0.15 -18.40
C GLY A 201 14.10 0.48 -19.00
N PRO A 202 14.24 1.80 -18.90
CA PRO A 202 15.32 2.57 -19.54
C PRO A 202 16.73 2.07 -19.20
N ASN A 203 16.94 1.55 -17.98
CA ASN A 203 18.22 1.05 -17.50
C ASN A 203 18.35 -0.48 -17.58
N GLY A 204 17.44 -1.16 -18.25
CA GLY A 204 17.38 -2.63 -18.33
C GLY A 204 18.65 -3.28 -18.89
N ARG A 205 19.42 -2.57 -19.74
CA ARG A 205 20.70 -3.07 -20.27
C ARG A 205 21.72 -3.41 -19.19
N GLU A 206 21.70 -2.70 -18.07
CA GLU A 206 22.58 -2.97 -16.93
C GLU A 206 22.28 -4.30 -16.22
N TRP A 207 21.11 -4.87 -16.50
CA TRP A 207 20.56 -6.09 -15.90
C TRP A 207 20.46 -7.24 -16.90
N SER A 208 21.14 -7.16 -18.06
CA SER A 208 21.09 -8.15 -19.13
C SER A 208 21.47 -9.57 -18.70
N ASP A 209 22.28 -9.72 -17.64
CA ASP A 209 22.68 -11.02 -17.09
C ASP A 209 21.68 -11.60 -16.09
N PHE A 210 20.55 -10.91 -15.85
CA PHE A 210 19.53 -11.28 -14.89
C PHE A 210 18.19 -11.55 -15.58
N GLU A 211 17.32 -12.28 -14.89
CA GLU A 211 15.97 -12.63 -15.36
C GLU A 211 15.01 -12.79 -14.17
N LEU A 212 13.71 -12.78 -14.43
CA LEU A 212 12.71 -13.28 -13.48
C LEU A 212 12.66 -14.80 -13.56
N ALA A 213 12.96 -15.48 -12.46
CA ALA A 213 13.13 -16.93 -12.45
C ALA A 213 11.82 -17.70 -12.28
N THR A 214 10.85 -17.12 -11.59
CA THR A 214 9.65 -17.84 -11.15
C THR A 214 8.47 -17.56 -12.07
N PRO A 215 7.76 -18.60 -12.57
CA PRO A 215 6.61 -18.41 -13.45
C PRO A 215 5.41 -17.83 -12.69
N ASP A 216 5.25 -18.22 -11.43
CA ASP A 216 4.13 -17.79 -10.59
C ASP A 216 4.56 -16.70 -9.58
N GLN A 217 3.63 -15.83 -9.25
CA GLN A 217 3.87 -14.80 -8.24
C GLN A 217 3.81 -15.39 -6.83
N LEU A 218 4.74 -14.96 -5.97
CA LEU A 218 4.72 -15.28 -4.55
C LEU A 218 3.60 -14.47 -3.87
N ILE A 219 2.71 -15.16 -3.16
CA ILE A 219 1.60 -14.57 -2.41
C ILE A 219 0.94 -13.35 -3.09
N PRO A 220 0.36 -13.51 -4.32
CA PRO A 220 -0.37 -12.42 -4.93
C PRO A 220 -1.49 -11.97 -3.98
N SER A 221 -1.53 -10.67 -3.67
CA SER A 221 -2.44 -10.14 -2.66
C SER A 221 -2.91 -8.75 -3.05
N PRO A 222 -4.13 -8.36 -2.63
CA PRO A 222 -4.65 -7.03 -2.87
C PRO A 222 -3.79 -5.97 -2.17
N THR A 223 -3.56 -4.86 -2.85
CA THR A 223 -3.01 -3.66 -2.25
C THR A 223 -4.12 -2.70 -1.87
N VAL A 224 -4.09 -2.21 -0.64
CA VAL A 224 -5.09 -1.34 -0.07
C VAL A 224 -4.48 -0.03 0.39
N ILE A 225 -5.29 1.02 0.48
CA ILE A 225 -4.88 2.27 1.12
C ILE A 225 -5.08 2.12 2.62
N TRP A 226 -3.99 2.28 3.37
CA TRP A 226 -3.99 2.13 4.81
C TRP A 226 -4.25 3.47 5.51
N THR A 227 -5.03 3.41 6.58
CA THR A 227 -5.37 4.51 7.48
C THR A 227 -5.04 4.11 8.93
N ARG A 228 -5.04 5.07 9.84
CA ARG A 228 -4.94 4.77 11.27
C ARG A 228 -6.20 4.08 11.75
N ARG A 229 -6.10 3.35 12.85
CA ARG A 229 -7.27 2.75 13.50
C ARG A 229 -8.23 3.83 14.01
N ASN A 230 -9.51 3.46 14.12
CA ASN A 230 -10.58 4.32 14.64
C ASN A 230 -10.87 5.57 13.78
N GLU A 231 -10.49 5.56 12.52
CA GLU A 231 -10.75 6.62 11.54
C GLU A 231 -11.79 6.15 10.51
N ALA A 232 -13.03 5.93 10.97
CA ALA A 232 -14.10 5.34 10.16
C ALA A 232 -14.48 6.21 8.95
N ASP A 233 -14.53 7.54 9.13
CA ASP A 233 -14.91 8.47 8.07
C ASP A 233 -13.81 8.59 7.02
N THR A 234 -12.53 8.64 7.43
CA THR A 234 -11.39 8.59 6.51
C THR A 234 -11.39 7.31 5.70
N ARG A 235 -11.61 6.17 6.37
CA ARG A 235 -11.71 4.86 5.72
C ARG A 235 -12.85 4.83 4.71
N ALA A 236 -14.04 5.27 5.09
CA ALA A 236 -15.22 5.28 4.22
C ALA A 236 -15.04 6.23 3.03
N PHE A 237 -14.48 7.42 3.25
CA PHE A 237 -14.18 8.37 2.19
C PHE A 237 -13.19 7.77 1.18
N VAL A 238 -12.07 7.21 1.65
CA VAL A 238 -11.05 6.62 0.78
C VAL A 238 -11.61 5.41 0.03
N ASP A 239 -12.41 4.57 0.67
CA ASP A 239 -13.06 3.43 0.00
C ASP A 239 -14.00 3.88 -1.11
N GLY A 240 -14.82 4.91 -0.86
CA GLY A 240 -15.68 5.52 -1.88
C GLY A 240 -14.88 6.06 -3.07
N VAL A 241 -13.73 6.67 -2.82
CA VAL A 241 -12.84 7.17 -3.87
C VAL A 241 -12.26 6.02 -4.70
N ILE A 242 -11.83 4.91 -4.07
CA ILE A 242 -11.30 3.75 -4.82
C ILE A 242 -12.39 3.10 -5.68
N ARG A 243 -13.61 2.96 -5.16
CA ARG A 243 -14.76 2.46 -5.92
C ARG A 243 -15.03 3.32 -7.16
N ASP A 244 -15.01 4.64 -7.01
CA ASP A 244 -15.17 5.56 -8.12
C ASP A 244 -14.01 5.46 -9.13
N TRP A 245 -12.78 5.24 -8.67
CA TRP A 245 -11.64 5.00 -9.57
C TRP A 245 -11.82 3.75 -10.44
N HIS A 246 -12.35 2.66 -9.88
CA HIS A 246 -12.70 1.48 -10.67
C HIS A 246 -13.84 1.79 -11.65
N GLN A 247 -14.90 2.43 -11.17
CA GLN A 247 -16.08 2.72 -11.96
C GLN A 247 -15.81 3.66 -13.13
N SER A 248 -14.97 4.69 -12.90
CA SER A 248 -14.57 5.66 -13.92
C SER A 248 -13.44 5.16 -14.84
N GLY A 249 -12.80 4.03 -14.52
CA GLY A 249 -11.62 3.52 -15.24
C GLY A 249 -10.34 4.31 -14.97
N LEU A 250 -10.31 5.18 -13.96
CA LEU A 250 -9.13 5.99 -13.63
C LEU A 250 -7.92 5.12 -13.30
N LEU A 251 -8.11 4.03 -12.54
CA LEU A 251 -7.01 3.11 -12.20
C LEU A 251 -6.40 2.48 -13.45
N VAL A 252 -7.22 2.04 -14.40
CA VAL A 252 -6.75 1.47 -15.67
C VAL A 252 -5.94 2.50 -16.44
N LYS A 253 -6.49 3.71 -16.61
CA LYS A 253 -5.82 4.81 -17.32
C LYS A 253 -4.46 5.17 -16.70
N GLN A 254 -4.39 5.27 -15.38
CA GLN A 254 -3.13 5.56 -14.70
C GLN A 254 -2.15 4.39 -14.74
N ALA A 255 -2.63 3.15 -14.63
CA ALA A 255 -1.79 1.97 -14.76
C ALA A 255 -1.13 1.91 -16.14
N GLU A 256 -1.89 2.11 -17.21
CA GLU A 256 -1.37 2.13 -18.57
C GLU A 256 -0.37 3.27 -18.80
N ARG A 257 -0.64 4.47 -18.26
CA ARG A 257 0.27 5.62 -18.33
C ARG A 257 1.64 5.34 -17.72
N TYR A 258 1.68 4.58 -16.62
CA TYR A 258 2.90 4.30 -15.86
C TYR A 258 3.49 2.91 -16.13
N GLY A 259 2.92 2.12 -17.04
CA GLY A 259 3.39 0.75 -17.32
C GLY A 259 3.14 -0.25 -16.21
N VAL A 260 2.15 0.02 -15.33
CA VAL A 260 1.71 -0.92 -14.31
C VAL A 260 0.81 -1.98 -14.95
N PRO A 261 0.98 -3.30 -14.65
CA PRO A 261 0.07 -4.34 -15.14
C PRO A 261 -1.39 -4.03 -14.80
N ALA A 262 -2.26 -4.03 -15.82
CA ALA A 262 -3.62 -3.52 -15.68
C ALA A 262 -4.70 -4.60 -15.77
N ASP A 263 -4.38 -5.89 -15.89
CA ASP A 263 -5.35 -6.95 -16.14
C ASP A 263 -6.39 -7.05 -15.00
N TYR A 264 -5.94 -7.08 -13.75
CA TYR A 264 -6.83 -7.03 -12.61
C TYR A 264 -7.71 -5.77 -12.62
N LEU A 265 -7.12 -4.61 -12.88
CA LEU A 265 -7.80 -3.32 -12.89
C LEU A 265 -8.86 -3.23 -13.99
N LYS A 266 -8.58 -3.78 -15.17
CA LYS A 266 -9.55 -3.85 -16.28
C LYS A 266 -10.75 -4.71 -15.90
N GLN A 267 -10.53 -5.87 -15.32
CA GLN A 267 -11.62 -6.74 -14.85
C GLN A 267 -12.46 -6.08 -13.76
N ALA A 268 -11.82 -5.50 -12.74
CA ALA A 268 -12.49 -4.81 -11.66
C ALA A 268 -13.30 -3.59 -12.18
N SER A 269 -12.75 -2.84 -13.15
CA SER A 269 -13.46 -1.72 -13.77
C SER A 269 -14.71 -2.16 -14.55
N ILE A 270 -14.60 -3.25 -15.32
CA ILE A 270 -15.76 -3.81 -16.06
C ILE A 270 -16.86 -4.23 -15.08
N GLN A 271 -16.52 -4.90 -13.99
CA GLN A 271 -17.47 -5.31 -12.96
C GLN A 271 -18.12 -4.10 -12.29
N ALA A 272 -17.33 -3.09 -11.92
CA ALA A 272 -17.82 -1.87 -11.30
C ALA A 272 -18.79 -1.10 -12.22
N GLN A 273 -18.47 -0.96 -13.51
CA GLN A 273 -19.31 -0.31 -14.52
C GLN A 273 -20.61 -1.07 -14.76
N ALA A 274 -20.60 -2.38 -14.64
CA ALA A 274 -21.78 -3.23 -14.73
C ALA A 274 -22.62 -3.26 -13.42
N GLY A 275 -22.24 -2.49 -12.41
CA GLY A 275 -22.90 -2.50 -11.10
C GLY A 275 -22.74 -3.81 -10.32
N LYS A 276 -21.80 -4.67 -10.73
CA LYS A 276 -21.52 -5.98 -10.14
C LYS A 276 -20.26 -6.02 -9.29
N PHE A 277 -19.53 -4.93 -9.28
CA PHE A 277 -18.32 -4.84 -8.45
C PHE A 277 -18.75 -4.77 -6.98
N GLU A 278 -18.52 -5.85 -6.28
CA GLU A 278 -18.65 -5.90 -4.84
C GLU A 278 -17.27 -5.71 -4.22
N SER A 279 -17.21 -4.86 -3.21
CA SER A 279 -15.99 -4.73 -2.42
C SER A 279 -15.80 -6.03 -1.63
N ALA A 280 -14.98 -6.91 -2.15
CA ALA A 280 -14.60 -8.10 -1.39
C ALA A 280 -13.63 -7.69 -0.27
N PRO A 281 -13.76 -8.25 0.94
CA PRO A 281 -12.71 -8.13 1.93
C PRO A 281 -11.40 -8.60 1.32
N PRO A 282 -10.26 -7.95 1.62
CA PRO A 282 -8.96 -8.38 1.10
C PRO A 282 -8.62 -9.86 1.37
N GLU A 283 -9.11 -10.43 2.45
CA GLU A 283 -8.97 -11.86 2.75
C GLU A 283 -9.58 -12.77 1.68
N ALA A 284 -10.70 -12.36 1.08
CA ALA A 284 -11.37 -13.16 0.04
C ALA A 284 -10.61 -13.18 -1.29
N LEU A 285 -9.69 -12.23 -1.50
CA LEU A 285 -8.84 -12.14 -2.69
C LEU A 285 -7.44 -12.71 -2.46
N ALA A 286 -7.05 -12.91 -1.21
CA ALA A 286 -5.80 -13.59 -0.86
C ALA A 286 -5.98 -15.08 -1.15
N THR A 287 -5.49 -15.55 -2.29
CA THR A 287 -5.40 -16.99 -2.58
C THR A 287 -4.38 -17.61 -1.63
N PRO A 288 -4.63 -18.82 -1.10
CA PRO A 288 -3.74 -19.50 -0.19
C PRO A 288 -2.37 -19.83 -0.79
#